data_c60c16e8ad1dff5a99f75e74d7585176
#
_entry.id   c60c16e8ad1dff5a99f75e74d7585176
#
_cell.length_a   1.000
_cell.length_b   1.000
_cell.length_c   1.000
_cell.angle_alpha   90.00
_cell.angle_beta   90.00
_cell.angle_gamma   90.00
#
_symmetry.space_group_name_H-M   'P 1'
#
loop_
_entity.id
_entity.type
_entity.pdbx_description
1 polymer ?
#
loop_
_entity_poly.entity_id
_entity_poly.type
_entity_poly.pdbx_seq_one_letter_code
_entity_poly.pdbx_strand_id
1 'polypeptide(L)'
;DRVADLKTRYGGRYVRAVDGVAEHGSSSWFYYVNGYLADQGSAEYRLRAGDVEWWDFRAWHDPLQDAVVVGAFPEPLLHGYGGRRRPTVVLSTRAALGRRIARLVGGSLVTTAPADANVVAIVPHPAKLFSATLRRPGAGSPVSFVLAPGFALRLVTQPRLARFRYSVP
;
A
#
# COMPACT_ATOMS: atom_id res chain seq x y z
N ASP A 1 17.36 16.15 -7.01
CA ASP A 1 16.19 15.80 -6.19
C ASP A 1 15.61 17.10 -5.63
N ARG A 2 14.34 17.36 -5.92
CA ARG A 2 13.63 18.52 -5.37
C ARG A 2 13.17 18.17 -3.94
N VAL A 3 13.54 19.01 -2.97
CA VAL A 3 13.00 18.91 -1.61
C VAL A 3 11.66 19.62 -1.58
N ALA A 4 10.60 18.93 -1.17
CA ALA A 4 9.27 19.51 -1.03
C ALA A 4 9.27 20.60 0.06
N ASP A 5 8.56 21.72 -0.17
CA ASP A 5 8.31 22.72 0.86
C ASP A 5 7.20 22.19 1.80
N LEU A 6 7.59 21.84 3.03
CA LEU A 6 6.67 21.31 4.03
C LEU A 6 6.37 22.34 5.10
N LYS A 7 5.08 22.63 5.33
CA LYS A 7 4.61 23.40 6.48
C LYS A 7 3.93 22.46 7.48
N THR A 8 4.43 22.45 8.71
CA THR A 8 3.98 21.52 9.74
C THR A 8 3.42 22.24 10.97
N ARG A 9 2.72 21.50 11.83
CA ARG A 9 2.25 21.89 13.17
C ARG A 9 2.62 20.81 14.17
N TYR A 10 2.51 21.13 15.44
CA TYR A 10 2.71 20.20 16.56
C TYR A 10 4.06 19.48 16.52
N GLY A 11 5.14 20.25 16.27
CA GLY A 11 6.49 19.68 16.23
C GLY A 11 6.72 18.71 15.06
N GLY A 12 6.07 18.94 13.92
CA GLY A 12 6.21 18.10 12.72
C GLY A 12 5.26 16.90 12.66
N ARG A 13 4.44 16.68 13.68
CA ARG A 13 3.49 15.54 13.71
C ARG A 13 2.38 15.65 12.67
N TYR A 14 2.04 16.88 12.29
CA TYR A 14 0.97 17.16 11.36
C TYR A 14 1.48 18.01 10.19
N VAL A 15 1.29 17.57 8.97
CA VAL A 15 1.64 18.30 7.75
C VAL A 15 0.44 19.12 7.30
N ARG A 16 0.61 20.44 7.33
CA ARG A 16 -0.42 21.41 6.95
C ARG A 16 -0.41 21.73 5.46
N ALA A 17 0.79 21.77 4.85
CA ALA A 17 0.94 22.07 3.44
C ALA A 17 2.16 21.36 2.86
N VAL A 18 2.06 20.98 1.59
CA VAL A 18 3.14 20.44 0.78
C VAL A 18 3.18 21.23 -0.52
N ASP A 19 4.34 21.80 -0.87
CA ASP A 19 4.56 22.59 -2.10
C ASP A 19 3.49 23.67 -2.34
N GLY A 20 3.07 24.37 -1.29
CA GLY A 20 2.08 25.43 -1.35
C GLY A 20 0.63 24.99 -1.32
N VAL A 21 0.34 23.69 -1.47
CA VAL A 21 -1.01 23.12 -1.32
C VAL A 21 -1.31 22.96 0.17
N ALA A 22 -2.10 23.87 0.73
CA ALA A 22 -2.46 23.87 2.15
C ALA A 22 -3.79 23.17 2.40
N GLU A 23 -3.94 22.60 3.60
CA GLU A 23 -5.24 22.15 4.10
C GLU A 23 -6.28 23.26 4.00
N HIS A 24 -7.49 22.91 3.61
CA HIS A 24 -8.63 23.83 3.57
C HIS A 24 -9.96 23.09 3.69
N GLY A 25 -10.93 23.73 4.34
CA GLY A 25 -12.27 23.15 4.51
C GLY A 25 -12.21 21.75 5.09
N SER A 26 -12.66 20.77 4.32
CA SER A 26 -12.65 19.35 4.69
C SER A 26 -11.48 18.56 4.08
N SER A 27 -10.49 19.22 3.47
CA SER A 27 -9.36 18.55 2.79
C SER A 27 -8.07 18.68 3.57
N SER A 28 -7.32 17.60 3.68
CA SER A 28 -6.04 17.50 4.39
C SER A 28 -5.06 16.55 3.71
N TRP A 29 -3.82 16.62 4.17
CA TRP A 29 -2.77 15.69 3.79
C TRP A 29 -2.80 14.44 4.66
N PHE A 30 -2.86 13.28 4.02
CA PHE A 30 -2.70 11.98 4.63
C PHE A 30 -1.42 11.34 4.12
N TYR A 31 -0.73 10.58 4.96
CA TYR A 31 0.44 9.86 4.51
C TYR A 31 0.30 8.35 4.76
N TYR A 32 0.94 7.63 3.87
CA TYR A 32 0.93 6.18 3.83
C TYR A 32 2.36 5.68 3.88
N VAL A 33 2.59 4.62 4.61
CA VAL A 33 3.86 3.90 4.58
C VAL A 33 3.60 2.47 4.14
N ASN A 34 4.31 2.06 3.10
CA ASN A 34 4.14 0.74 2.48
C ASN A 34 2.68 0.41 2.13
N GLY A 35 1.92 1.44 1.74
CA GLY A 35 0.52 1.33 1.38
C GLY A 35 -0.46 1.38 2.57
N TYR A 36 -0.03 1.31 3.82
CA TYR A 36 -0.89 1.53 4.98
C TYR A 36 -1.05 3.03 5.27
N LEU A 37 -2.28 3.45 5.56
CA LEU A 37 -2.50 4.74 6.19
C LEU A 37 -1.77 4.77 7.54
N ALA A 38 -0.89 5.75 7.74
CA ALA A 38 -0.11 5.84 8.96
C ALA A 38 -0.99 6.15 10.17
N ASP A 39 -0.71 5.49 11.28
CA ASP A 39 -1.40 5.62 12.56
C ASP A 39 -0.61 6.47 13.58
N GLN A 40 0.48 7.07 13.12
CA GLN A 40 1.37 7.95 13.91
C GLN A 40 1.54 9.29 13.20
N GLY A 41 1.94 10.31 13.93
CA GLY A 41 2.34 11.59 13.36
C GLY A 41 3.59 11.45 12.48
N SER A 42 3.70 12.28 11.45
CA SER A 42 4.81 12.18 10.49
C SER A 42 6.21 12.35 11.13
N ALA A 43 6.32 13.10 12.22
CA ALA A 43 7.57 13.24 12.97
C ALA A 43 7.89 12.02 13.88
N GLU A 44 6.94 11.12 14.07
CA GLU A 44 7.06 9.98 14.98
C GLU A 44 7.41 8.69 14.22
N TYR A 45 6.97 8.57 12.96
CA TYR A 45 7.29 7.41 12.15
C TYR A 45 8.74 7.46 11.66
N ARG A 46 9.48 6.41 11.92
CA ARG A 46 10.87 6.28 11.44
C ARG A 46 10.91 5.40 10.19
N LEU A 47 11.11 6.03 9.04
CA LEU A 47 11.30 5.33 7.76
C LEU A 47 12.53 4.42 7.80
N ARG A 48 12.42 3.29 7.14
CA ARG A 48 13.49 2.28 6.98
C ARG A 48 13.86 2.12 5.52
N ALA A 49 15.03 1.58 5.28
CA ALA A 49 15.47 1.26 3.92
C ALA A 49 14.45 0.33 3.23
N GLY A 50 14.01 0.75 2.05
CA GLY A 50 13.00 0.03 1.26
C GLY A 50 11.55 0.44 1.54
N ASP A 51 11.27 1.23 2.58
CA ASP A 51 9.95 1.79 2.79
C ASP A 51 9.55 2.72 1.64
N VAL A 52 8.28 2.71 1.31
CA VAL A 52 7.65 3.59 0.32
C VAL A 52 6.70 4.50 1.07
N GLU A 53 7.04 5.79 1.16
CA GLU A 53 6.17 6.80 1.71
C GLU A 53 5.37 7.47 0.59
N TRP A 54 4.10 7.76 0.86
CA TRP A 54 3.18 8.40 -0.05
C TRP A 54 2.34 9.45 0.66
N TRP A 55 2.25 10.63 0.12
CA TRP A 55 1.40 11.72 0.60
C TRP A 55 0.23 11.93 -0.34
N ASP A 56 -0.98 12.07 0.23
CA ASP A 56 -2.22 12.21 -0.50
C ASP A 56 -3.06 13.36 0.06
N PHE A 57 -3.43 14.28 -0.82
CA PHE A 57 -4.30 15.39 -0.47
C PHE A 57 -5.74 15.05 -0.85
N ARG A 58 -6.61 14.88 0.14
CA ARG A 58 -8.00 14.47 -0.11
C ARG A 58 -8.99 15.07 0.88
N ALA A 59 -10.27 15.06 0.50
CA ALA A 59 -11.37 15.42 1.38
C ALA A 59 -11.64 14.33 2.43
N TRP A 60 -12.00 14.74 3.65
CA TRP A 60 -12.32 13.84 4.77
C TRP A 60 -13.61 13.06 4.56
N HIS A 61 -14.50 13.55 3.65
CA HIS A 61 -15.80 12.94 3.38
C HIS A 61 -15.83 11.99 2.20
N ASP A 62 -14.78 12.01 1.37
CA ASP A 62 -14.65 10.94 0.39
C ASP A 62 -14.57 9.61 1.13
N PRO A 63 -15.21 8.56 0.57
CA PRO A 63 -15.27 7.31 1.30
C PRO A 63 -13.86 6.96 1.63
N LEU A 64 -13.45 7.73 2.58
CA LEU A 64 -12.68 7.14 3.57
C LEU A 64 -11.22 7.08 3.24
N GLN A 65 -10.56 7.47 4.12
CA GLN A 65 -9.23 7.02 4.46
C GLN A 65 -9.12 5.54 4.12
N ASP A 66 -8.78 5.25 2.85
CA ASP A 66 -8.46 3.87 2.51
C ASP A 66 -7.36 3.43 3.47
N ALA A 67 -7.68 2.53 4.38
CA ALA A 67 -6.73 2.08 5.40
C ALA A 67 -5.51 1.39 4.79
N VAL A 68 -5.62 0.93 3.54
CA VAL A 68 -4.53 0.37 2.74
C VAL A 68 -4.76 0.65 1.25
N VAL A 69 -3.70 1.01 0.54
CA VAL A 69 -3.73 1.31 -0.89
C VAL A 69 -2.83 0.39 -1.70
N VAL A 70 -3.12 0.24 -2.99
CA VAL A 70 -2.35 -0.60 -3.91
C VAL A 70 -1.15 0.12 -4.53
N GLY A 71 -1.09 1.45 -4.42
CA GLY A 71 -0.11 2.28 -5.13
C GLY A 71 1.35 2.10 -4.75
N ALA A 72 1.64 1.37 -3.66
CA ALA A 72 2.98 0.99 -3.24
C ALA A 72 3.34 -0.47 -3.56
N PHE A 73 2.46 -1.22 -4.25
CA PHE A 73 2.68 -2.64 -4.53
C PHE A 73 4.11 -2.90 -5.09
N PRO A 74 4.84 -3.92 -4.63
CA PRO A 74 4.40 -5.05 -3.79
C PRO A 74 4.37 -4.80 -2.28
N GLU A 75 4.56 -3.55 -1.82
CA GLU A 75 4.35 -3.25 -0.41
C GLU A 75 2.86 -3.37 0.00
N PRO A 76 2.61 -3.74 1.23
CA PRO A 76 3.49 -4.01 2.38
C PRO A 76 4.03 -5.44 2.47
N LEU A 77 3.97 -6.21 1.38
CA LEU A 77 4.29 -7.65 1.40
C LEU A 77 5.79 -7.92 1.56
N LEU A 78 6.66 -6.97 1.17
CA LEU A 78 8.12 -7.10 1.24
C LEU A 78 8.71 -6.54 2.54
N HIS A 79 8.32 -5.34 2.96
CA HIS A 79 8.93 -4.66 4.12
C HIS A 79 7.95 -4.52 5.31
N GLY A 80 6.63 -4.66 5.07
CA GLY A 80 5.62 -4.58 6.14
C GLY A 80 5.40 -3.16 6.64
N TYR A 81 5.13 -3.00 7.94
CA TYR A 81 4.90 -1.72 8.60
C TYR A 81 5.63 -1.66 9.93
N GLY A 82 6.25 -0.54 10.24
CA GLY A 82 7.01 -0.37 11.48
C GLY A 82 8.19 -1.36 11.62
N GLY A 83 8.73 -1.88 10.49
CA GLY A 83 9.78 -2.90 10.46
C GLY A 83 9.29 -4.32 10.74
N ARG A 84 7.98 -4.54 10.77
CA ARG A 84 7.39 -5.88 10.98
C ARG A 84 6.77 -6.38 9.69
N ARG A 85 7.38 -7.38 9.09
CA ARG A 85 6.85 -8.07 7.92
C ARG A 85 6.03 -9.27 8.35
N ARG A 86 4.85 -9.45 7.76
CA ARG A 86 4.03 -10.65 7.95
C ARG A 86 4.35 -11.71 6.89
N PRO A 87 4.14 -13.00 7.19
CA PRO A 87 4.13 -14.02 6.15
C PRO A 87 3.16 -13.64 5.03
N THR A 88 3.55 -13.93 3.80
CA THR A 88 2.72 -13.65 2.62
C THR A 88 2.40 -14.96 1.92
N VAL A 89 1.12 -15.18 1.61
CA VAL A 89 0.66 -16.34 0.85
C VAL A 89 -0.10 -15.93 -0.40
N VAL A 90 -0.04 -16.77 -1.41
CA VAL A 90 -0.74 -16.58 -2.67
C VAL A 90 -1.76 -17.69 -2.86
N LEU A 91 -2.99 -17.33 -3.18
CA LEU A 91 -4.08 -18.21 -3.52
C LEU A 91 -4.33 -18.12 -5.03
N SER A 92 -4.27 -19.23 -5.74
CA SER A 92 -4.52 -19.27 -7.18
C SER A 92 -4.84 -20.67 -7.67
N THR A 93 -5.89 -20.82 -8.48
CA THR A 93 -6.17 -22.03 -9.22
C THR A 93 -5.21 -22.22 -10.41
N ARG A 94 -4.52 -21.14 -10.83
CA ARG A 94 -3.49 -21.17 -11.89
C ARG A 94 -2.11 -21.30 -11.24
N ALA A 95 -1.67 -22.52 -10.93
CA ALA A 95 -0.46 -22.78 -10.16
C ALA A 95 0.81 -22.12 -10.71
N ALA A 96 1.00 -22.10 -12.03
CA ALA A 96 2.17 -21.47 -12.65
C ALA A 96 2.19 -19.94 -12.41
N LEU A 97 1.05 -19.26 -12.59
CA LEU A 97 0.92 -17.83 -12.31
C LEU A 97 1.05 -17.54 -10.83
N GLY A 98 0.40 -18.36 -9.98
CA GLY A 98 0.49 -18.25 -8.53
C GLY A 98 1.94 -18.29 -8.01
N ARG A 99 2.76 -19.25 -8.51
CA ARG A 99 4.20 -19.32 -8.18
C ARG A 99 4.99 -18.10 -8.63
N ARG A 100 4.67 -17.51 -9.79
CA ARG A 100 5.35 -16.29 -10.26
C ARG A 100 5.02 -15.09 -9.36
N ILE A 101 3.75 -14.93 -8.99
CA ILE A 101 3.34 -13.88 -8.05
C ILE A 101 3.95 -14.13 -6.67
N ALA A 102 3.98 -15.37 -6.19
CA ALA A 102 4.60 -15.71 -4.89
C ALA A 102 6.07 -15.26 -4.84
N ARG A 103 6.87 -15.51 -5.91
CA ARG A 103 8.23 -14.99 -5.99
C ARG A 103 8.30 -13.46 -5.98
N LEU A 104 7.40 -12.79 -6.70
CA LEU A 104 7.36 -11.32 -6.77
C LEU A 104 7.10 -10.68 -5.39
N VAL A 105 6.24 -11.29 -4.58
CA VAL A 105 5.83 -10.76 -3.27
C VAL A 105 6.59 -11.40 -2.10
N GLY A 106 7.59 -12.23 -2.38
CA GLY A 106 8.36 -12.93 -1.33
C GLY A 106 7.51 -13.86 -0.47
N GLY A 107 6.52 -14.52 -1.09
CA GLY A 107 5.56 -15.40 -0.42
C GLY A 107 5.56 -16.83 -0.95
N SER A 108 4.54 -17.60 -0.58
CA SER A 108 4.34 -19.01 -0.97
C SER A 108 2.97 -19.23 -1.58
N LEU A 109 2.87 -20.12 -2.60
CA LEU A 109 1.58 -20.59 -3.12
C LEU A 109 1.01 -21.61 -2.16
N VAL A 110 -0.23 -21.40 -1.74
CA VAL A 110 -0.94 -22.28 -0.79
C VAL A 110 -2.39 -22.49 -1.24
N THR A 111 -3.06 -23.49 -0.63
CA THR A 111 -4.49 -23.74 -0.84
C THR A 111 -5.36 -23.06 0.21
N THR A 112 -4.81 -22.78 1.38
CA THR A 112 -5.52 -22.16 2.51
C THR A 112 -4.64 -21.09 3.15
N ALA A 113 -5.21 -19.93 3.44
CA ALA A 113 -4.49 -18.81 4.01
C ALA A 113 -4.58 -18.81 5.55
N PRO A 114 -3.44 -18.73 6.25
CA PRO A 114 -3.43 -18.50 7.71
C PRO A 114 -4.09 -17.15 8.08
N ALA A 115 -4.64 -17.09 9.30
CA ALA A 115 -5.34 -15.88 9.77
C ALA A 115 -4.45 -14.64 9.82
N ASP A 116 -3.17 -14.81 10.17
CA ASP A 116 -2.20 -13.73 10.36
C ASP A 116 -1.32 -13.43 9.13
N ALA A 117 -1.51 -14.15 8.05
CA ALA A 117 -0.76 -13.91 6.81
C ALA A 117 -1.38 -12.81 5.95
N ASN A 118 -0.53 -12.08 5.22
CA ASN A 118 -0.96 -11.34 4.05
C ASN A 118 -1.40 -12.32 2.97
N VAL A 119 -2.43 -11.97 2.22
CA VAL A 119 -2.99 -12.81 1.15
C VAL A 119 -2.93 -12.07 -0.18
N VAL A 120 -2.48 -12.75 -1.20
CA VAL A 120 -2.63 -12.30 -2.60
C VAL A 120 -3.47 -13.35 -3.32
N ALA A 121 -4.73 -13.03 -3.59
CA ALA A 121 -5.66 -13.92 -4.29
C ALA A 121 -5.74 -13.56 -5.77
N ILE A 122 -5.50 -14.53 -6.66
CA ILE A 122 -5.73 -14.38 -8.09
C ILE A 122 -7.11 -14.98 -8.39
N VAL A 123 -8.08 -14.10 -8.64
CA VAL A 123 -9.49 -14.45 -8.74
C VAL A 123 -9.98 -14.23 -10.17
N PRO A 124 -10.61 -15.22 -10.81
CA PRO A 124 -11.33 -15.00 -12.08
C PRO A 124 -12.46 -13.98 -11.85
N HIS A 125 -12.58 -13.00 -12.73
CA HIS A 125 -13.67 -12.01 -12.70
C HIS A 125 -13.88 -11.27 -11.36
N PRO A 126 -12.84 -10.64 -10.78
CA PRO A 126 -13.02 -9.83 -9.58
C PRO A 126 -13.76 -8.52 -9.93
N ALA A 127 -14.40 -7.91 -8.94
CA ALA A 127 -15.10 -6.62 -9.13
C ALA A 127 -14.16 -5.48 -9.56
N LYS A 128 -12.89 -5.53 -9.14
CA LYS A 128 -11.82 -4.60 -9.55
C LYS A 128 -10.63 -5.42 -10.05
N LEU A 129 -9.92 -4.92 -11.07
CA LEU A 129 -8.74 -5.58 -11.62
C LEU A 129 -7.64 -5.78 -10.56
N PHE A 130 -7.57 -4.85 -9.62
CA PHE A 130 -6.65 -4.85 -8.49
C PHE A 130 -7.28 -4.10 -7.31
N SER A 131 -7.26 -4.70 -6.13
CA SER A 131 -7.74 -4.08 -4.90
C SER A 131 -6.95 -4.58 -3.69
N ALA A 132 -6.99 -3.80 -2.61
CA ALA A 132 -6.43 -4.16 -1.32
C ALA A 132 -7.44 -3.85 -0.21
N THR A 133 -7.47 -4.69 0.81
CA THR A 133 -8.28 -4.48 2.02
C THR A 133 -7.51 -4.98 3.24
N LEU A 134 -7.68 -4.30 4.38
CA LEU A 134 -7.20 -4.84 5.65
C LEU A 134 -8.08 -6.01 6.08
N ARG A 135 -7.47 -7.07 6.57
CA ARG A 135 -8.18 -8.22 7.15
C ARG A 135 -8.61 -7.96 8.60
N ARG A 136 -7.99 -6.98 9.25
CA ARG A 136 -8.31 -6.44 10.59
C ARG A 136 -8.00 -4.95 10.61
N PRO A 137 -8.65 -4.12 11.44
CA PRO A 137 -8.31 -2.70 11.57
C PRO A 137 -6.87 -2.47 12.03
N GLY A 138 -6.31 -1.32 11.65
CA GLY A 138 -5.01 -0.81 12.10
C GLY A 138 -3.86 -1.05 11.13
N ALA A 139 -2.93 -0.10 11.08
CA ALA A 139 -1.72 -0.19 10.28
C ALA A 139 -0.88 -1.42 10.67
N GLY A 140 -0.24 -2.05 9.69
CA GLY A 140 0.51 -3.28 9.91
C GLY A 140 -0.34 -4.55 10.11
N SER A 141 -1.68 -4.45 10.05
CA SER A 141 -2.56 -5.61 10.04
C SER A 141 -2.40 -6.44 8.77
N PRO A 142 -2.78 -7.73 8.77
CA PRO A 142 -2.75 -8.52 7.55
C PRO A 142 -3.59 -7.88 6.44
N VAL A 143 -3.05 -7.86 5.24
CA VAL A 143 -3.72 -7.29 4.05
C VAL A 143 -4.12 -8.40 3.09
N SER A 144 -5.25 -8.21 2.41
CA SER A 144 -5.71 -9.05 1.31
C SER A 144 -5.68 -8.26 0.02
N PHE A 145 -4.86 -8.70 -0.94
CA PHE A 145 -4.84 -8.21 -2.30
C PHE A 145 -5.65 -9.15 -3.18
N VAL A 146 -6.48 -8.59 -4.05
CA VAL A 146 -7.21 -9.34 -5.09
C VAL A 146 -6.73 -8.88 -6.45
N LEU A 147 -6.34 -9.83 -7.29
CA LEU A 147 -5.80 -9.62 -8.63
C LEU A 147 -6.66 -10.33 -9.67
N ALA A 148 -7.05 -9.64 -10.74
CA ALA A 148 -7.49 -10.29 -11.94
C ALA A 148 -6.32 -11.06 -12.61
N PRO A 149 -6.53 -12.23 -13.22
CA PRO A 149 -5.44 -13.02 -13.83
C PRO A 149 -4.64 -12.25 -14.89
N GLY A 150 -5.30 -11.46 -15.74
CA GLY A 150 -4.62 -10.62 -16.72
C GLY A 150 -3.76 -9.54 -16.11
N PHE A 151 -4.22 -8.92 -15.01
CA PHE A 151 -3.43 -7.93 -14.28
C PHE A 151 -2.24 -8.59 -13.56
N ALA A 152 -2.45 -9.76 -12.96
CA ALA A 152 -1.37 -10.54 -12.34
C ALA A 152 -0.26 -10.91 -13.34
N LEU A 153 -0.62 -11.30 -14.58
CA LEU A 153 0.36 -11.54 -15.64
C LEU A 153 1.19 -10.30 -15.96
N ARG A 154 0.55 -9.13 -16.06
CA ARG A 154 1.24 -7.87 -16.30
C ARG A 154 2.18 -7.50 -15.14
N LEU A 155 1.77 -7.69 -13.89
CA LEU A 155 2.62 -7.44 -12.72
C LEU A 155 3.89 -8.28 -12.71
N VAL A 156 3.83 -9.52 -13.21
CA VAL A 156 5.01 -10.40 -13.28
C VAL A 156 6.07 -9.86 -14.24
N THR A 157 5.66 -9.22 -15.33
CA THR A 157 6.57 -8.60 -16.32
C THR A 157 6.90 -7.15 -16.00
N GLN A 158 6.02 -6.47 -15.30
CA GLN A 158 6.12 -5.06 -14.94
C GLN A 158 5.80 -4.87 -13.43
N PRO A 159 6.71 -5.24 -12.52
CA PRO A 159 6.44 -5.23 -11.07
C PRO A 159 6.01 -3.85 -10.52
N ARG A 160 6.43 -2.77 -11.19
CA ARG A 160 6.08 -1.39 -10.80
C ARG A 160 4.79 -0.87 -11.44
N LEU A 161 4.05 -1.70 -12.18
CA LEU A 161 2.81 -1.30 -12.86
C LEU A 161 1.78 -0.68 -11.90
N ALA A 162 1.69 -1.20 -10.67
CA ALA A 162 0.76 -0.75 -9.65
C ALA A 162 1.35 0.30 -8.70
N ARG A 163 2.55 0.84 -8.96
CA ARG A 163 3.10 1.93 -8.15
C ARG A 163 2.60 3.28 -8.67
N PHE A 164 2.27 4.16 -7.74
CA PHE A 164 2.04 5.56 -8.06
C PHE A 164 3.30 6.15 -8.70
N ARG A 165 3.10 6.97 -9.72
CA ARG A 165 4.17 7.65 -10.42
C ARG A 165 3.86 9.14 -10.43
N TYR A 166 4.85 9.96 -10.15
CA TYR A 166 4.79 11.37 -10.42
C TYR A 166 5.54 11.70 -11.71
N SER A 167 4.98 12.62 -12.47
CA SER A 167 5.76 13.46 -13.36
C SER A 167 6.04 14.75 -12.59
N VAL A 168 7.28 15.02 -12.26
CA VAL A 168 7.68 16.35 -11.80
C VAL A 168 7.74 17.21 -13.05
N PRO A 169 6.99 18.31 -13.16
CA PRO A 169 7.08 19.24 -14.29
C PRO A 169 8.44 19.89 -14.37
#